data_1f5f87e1162446cf255311335a4ae415
#
_entry.id   1f5f87e1162446cf255311335a4ae415
#
_cell.length_a   1.000
_cell.length_b   1.000
_cell.length_c   1.000
_cell.angle_alpha   90.00
_cell.angle_beta   90.00
_cell.angle_gamma   90.00
#
_symmetry.space_group_name_H-M   'P 1'
#
loop_
_entity.id
_entity.type
_entity.pdbx_description
1 polymer ?
#
loop_
_entity_poly.entity_id
_entity_poly.type
_entity_poly.pdbx_seq_one_letter_code
_entity_poly.pdbx_strand_id
1 'polypeptide(L)'
;YRYIMVDEYQDTNKLQSEIVYSLASENKNIMVVGDDSQSIYSFRGANFRNIIDFPKIFKGTKVITLEENYRSTQPILNLANRIIESSEEGFQKRLYTNKSSSALPVYIELRDEHRQSEYIIEKILALREEGVDLSDIAVLFRSSWHSNDLEIELARCNIPFAKYGGQKFIEAAHIKDVLSYVRVIYNIADQVSWFRLLLLLPKIGPKTAELVIEEIISQGQGFSGIDTSSKLFTKNPMLITLIELFRKIDTKIQLPHQILELCMEYYQPWLKDKYDDADKRLNDLNSLFRIAERYNSLEQFLSDMALDPPEKNIARTGFHDKDEPKISLSTIHSAKGLEWHTVFIIYLAEGHLPSYRSLEDSAAIEEERRLFYVAATRARENLFLLKPRVDRSSRSYSSGAGPVFTQASRFLEESDILDKYAATEGDEADSLGMAGSNRRGDKKFWKIIEDFEGIDL
;
A
#
# COMPACT_ATOMS: atom_id res chain seq x y z
N TYR A 1 26.51 32.97 14.71
CA TYR A 1 26.98 31.58 14.92
C TYR A 1 28.41 31.41 14.42
N ARG A 2 29.23 30.61 15.10
CA ARG A 2 30.62 30.33 14.65
C ARG A 2 30.65 29.17 13.63
N TYR A 3 29.78 28.22 13.78
CA TYR A 3 29.66 27.04 12.92
C TYR A 3 28.19 26.76 12.66
N ILE A 4 27.85 26.40 11.45
CA ILE A 4 26.51 25.99 11.04
C ILE A 4 26.68 24.63 10.35
N MET A 5 25.92 23.64 10.82
CA MET A 5 25.89 22.30 10.24
C MET A 5 24.45 21.95 9.94
N VAL A 6 24.18 21.52 8.71
CA VAL A 6 22.83 21.15 8.26
C VAL A 6 22.90 19.75 7.67
N ASP A 7 22.12 18.87 8.21
CA ASP A 7 21.95 17.50 7.71
C ASP A 7 20.71 17.40 6.82
N GLU A 8 20.64 16.36 5.98
CA GLU A 8 19.56 16.12 5.01
C GLU A 8 19.26 17.35 4.14
N TYR A 9 20.29 18.06 3.71
CA TYR A 9 20.17 19.36 3.06
C TYR A 9 19.37 19.33 1.75
N GLN A 10 19.32 18.18 1.04
CA GLN A 10 18.52 17.97 -0.16
C GLN A 10 17.01 18.08 0.10
N ASP A 11 16.56 17.92 1.35
CA ASP A 11 15.14 18.00 1.72
C ASP A 11 14.70 19.41 2.14
N THR A 12 15.62 20.38 2.13
CA THR A 12 15.30 21.77 2.49
C THR A 12 14.48 22.46 1.40
N ASN A 13 13.50 23.26 1.82
CA ASN A 13 12.81 24.16 0.90
C ASN A 13 13.60 25.46 0.69
N LYS A 14 13.15 26.29 -0.25
CA LYS A 14 13.81 27.56 -0.60
C LYS A 14 13.95 28.50 0.59
N LEU A 15 12.91 28.65 1.43
CA LEU A 15 12.95 29.50 2.61
C LEU A 15 13.97 29.00 3.64
N GLN A 16 14.01 27.68 3.88
CA GLN A 16 14.99 27.08 4.80
C GLN A 16 16.42 27.31 4.32
N SER A 17 16.69 27.15 3.03
CA SER A 17 18.03 27.42 2.49
C SER A 17 18.42 28.89 2.60
N GLU A 18 17.51 29.83 2.37
CA GLU A 18 17.75 31.28 2.55
C GLU A 18 18.01 31.64 4.01
N ILE A 19 17.33 31.01 4.96
CA ILE A 19 17.62 31.19 6.40
C ILE A 19 19.06 30.74 6.72
N VAL A 20 19.43 29.57 6.21
CA VAL A 20 20.79 29.03 6.40
C VAL A 20 21.84 29.97 5.79
N TYR A 21 21.60 30.47 4.58
CA TYR A 21 22.49 31.44 3.93
C TYR A 21 22.63 32.76 4.73
N SER A 22 21.52 33.27 5.26
CA SER A 22 21.52 34.46 6.08
C SER A 22 22.32 34.29 7.37
N LEU A 23 22.16 33.15 8.02
CA LEU A 23 22.90 32.76 9.23
C LEU A 23 24.42 32.62 8.98
N ALA A 24 24.80 32.14 7.79
CA ALA A 24 26.17 31.92 7.40
C ALA A 24 26.86 33.14 6.80
N SER A 25 26.15 34.24 6.56
CA SER A 25 26.60 35.40 5.77
C SER A 25 27.89 36.01 6.26
N GLU A 26 28.09 36.11 7.58
CA GLU A 26 29.27 36.79 8.16
C GLU A 26 30.50 35.85 8.23
N ASN A 27 30.35 34.69 8.82
CA ASN A 27 31.50 33.82 9.14
C ASN A 27 31.79 32.77 8.05
N LYS A 28 30.83 32.43 7.19
CA LYS A 28 30.92 31.40 6.11
C LYS A 28 31.39 30.04 6.58
N ASN A 29 31.34 29.77 7.88
CA ASN A 29 31.66 28.47 8.46
C ASN A 29 30.40 27.59 8.43
N ILE A 30 30.10 27.08 7.26
CA ILE A 30 28.94 26.27 7.02
C ILE A 30 29.34 24.91 6.43
N MET A 31 28.75 23.85 6.93
CA MET A 31 28.82 22.50 6.40
C MET A 31 27.39 22.01 6.16
N VAL A 32 27.16 21.48 4.96
CA VAL A 32 25.91 20.79 4.63
C VAL A 32 26.22 19.34 4.32
N VAL A 33 25.39 18.45 4.79
CA VAL A 33 25.44 17.02 4.52
C VAL A 33 24.12 16.63 3.87
N GLY A 34 24.18 15.75 2.88
CA GLY A 34 22.98 15.29 2.20
C GLY A 34 23.31 14.35 1.04
N ASP A 35 22.27 13.75 0.52
CA ASP A 35 22.31 12.86 -0.62
C ASP A 35 21.28 13.32 -1.66
N ASP A 36 21.73 13.92 -2.75
CA ASP A 36 20.89 14.40 -3.84
C ASP A 36 20.02 13.27 -4.43
N SER A 37 20.54 12.04 -4.46
CA SER A 37 19.79 10.85 -4.91
C SER A 37 18.69 10.40 -3.95
N GLN A 38 18.62 10.97 -2.75
CA GLN A 38 17.55 10.75 -1.77
C GLN A 38 16.57 11.93 -1.64
N SER A 39 16.62 12.91 -2.58
CA SER A 39 15.66 14.02 -2.61
C SER A 39 14.31 13.57 -3.18
N ILE A 40 13.35 13.28 -2.31
CA ILE A 40 12.04 12.70 -2.65
C ILE A 40 10.85 13.47 -2.03
N TYR A 41 11.06 14.72 -1.58
CA TYR A 41 10.04 15.53 -0.91
C TYR A 41 9.70 16.82 -1.66
N SER A 42 9.78 16.84 -3.01
CA SER A 42 9.41 18.02 -3.81
C SER A 42 7.95 18.42 -3.57
N PHE A 43 7.05 17.45 -3.38
CA PHE A 43 5.64 17.70 -3.05
C PHE A 43 5.40 18.41 -1.70
N ARG A 44 6.42 18.47 -0.82
CA ARG A 44 6.45 19.25 0.41
C ARG A 44 7.21 20.57 0.27
N GLY A 45 7.62 20.90 -0.96
CA GLY A 45 8.37 22.10 -1.28
C GLY A 45 9.88 21.97 -1.12
N ALA A 46 10.41 20.75 -0.90
CA ALA A 46 11.85 20.52 -0.95
C ALA A 46 12.40 20.85 -2.33
N ASN A 47 13.60 21.42 -2.37
CA ASN A 47 14.25 21.79 -3.61
C ASN A 47 15.65 21.19 -3.66
N PHE A 48 15.78 20.10 -4.42
CA PHE A 48 17.04 19.38 -4.55
C PHE A 48 18.17 20.23 -5.14
N ARG A 49 17.80 21.31 -5.88
CA ARG A 49 18.76 22.32 -6.36
C ARG A 49 19.55 22.99 -5.22
N ASN A 50 19.00 23.05 -4.02
CA ASN A 50 19.68 23.65 -2.89
C ASN A 50 21.03 22.98 -2.60
N ILE A 51 21.13 21.66 -2.67
CA ILE A 51 22.39 20.93 -2.46
C ILE A 51 23.29 21.01 -3.69
N ILE A 52 22.73 20.89 -4.89
CA ILE A 52 23.49 20.93 -6.15
C ILE A 52 24.13 22.30 -6.37
N ASP A 53 23.42 23.38 -6.09
CA ASP A 53 23.91 24.75 -6.31
C ASP A 53 24.70 25.32 -5.11
N PHE A 54 24.74 24.60 -3.98
CA PHE A 54 25.46 25.04 -2.79
C PHE A 54 26.93 25.43 -3.06
N PRO A 55 27.75 24.64 -3.79
CA PRO A 55 29.12 25.03 -4.11
C PRO A 55 29.26 26.27 -5.01
N LYS A 56 28.21 26.59 -5.79
CA LYS A 56 28.17 27.80 -6.64
C LYS A 56 27.88 29.04 -5.79
N ILE A 57 27.01 28.89 -4.77
CA ILE A 57 26.60 29.97 -3.86
C ILE A 57 27.74 30.29 -2.87
N PHE A 58 28.30 29.26 -2.24
CA PHE A 58 29.43 29.37 -1.34
C PHE A 58 30.75 29.04 -2.07
N LYS A 59 31.32 30.08 -2.74
CA LYS A 59 32.59 29.87 -3.47
C LYS A 59 33.70 29.42 -2.53
N GLY A 60 34.42 28.40 -2.95
CA GLY A 60 35.48 27.77 -2.14
C GLY A 60 35.00 26.61 -1.29
N THR A 61 33.74 26.17 -1.48
CA THR A 61 33.23 24.95 -0.85
C THR A 61 34.10 23.74 -1.23
N LYS A 62 34.54 23.00 -0.23
CA LYS A 62 35.18 21.70 -0.41
C LYS A 62 34.09 20.62 -0.43
N VAL A 63 33.92 19.96 -1.56
CA VAL A 63 33.01 18.82 -1.68
C VAL A 63 33.78 17.53 -1.31
N ILE A 64 33.19 16.74 -0.42
CA ILE A 64 33.72 15.42 0.00
C ILE A 64 32.60 14.41 -0.24
N THR A 65 32.86 13.42 -1.07
CA THR A 65 31.91 12.35 -1.38
C THR A 65 32.14 11.16 -0.43
N LEU A 66 31.08 10.70 0.23
CA LEU A 66 31.09 9.50 1.07
C LEU A 66 30.50 8.36 0.26
N GLU A 67 31.30 7.39 -0.12
CA GLU A 67 30.92 6.30 -1.03
C GLU A 67 30.86 4.93 -0.33
N GLU A 68 31.54 4.78 0.82
CA GLU A 68 31.48 3.53 1.58
C GLU A 68 30.14 3.38 2.30
N ASN A 69 29.44 2.28 1.98
CA ASN A 69 28.14 1.93 2.54
C ASN A 69 28.28 0.75 3.51
N TYR A 70 27.78 0.89 4.70
CA TYR A 70 27.84 -0.14 5.76
C TYR A 70 26.53 -0.91 5.91
N ARG A 71 25.47 -0.51 5.19
CA ARG A 71 24.13 -1.09 5.28
C ARG A 71 23.95 -2.29 4.37
N SER A 72 24.08 -2.07 3.07
CA SER A 72 23.66 -3.00 2.02
C SER A 72 24.84 -3.85 1.50
N THR A 73 24.52 -5.00 0.93
CA THR A 73 25.46 -5.84 0.21
C THR A 73 25.86 -5.23 -1.13
N GLN A 74 27.01 -5.62 -1.69
CA GLN A 74 27.49 -5.07 -2.96
C GLN A 74 26.55 -5.30 -4.14
N PRO A 75 25.87 -6.47 -4.31
CA PRO A 75 24.90 -6.64 -5.38
C PRO A 75 23.74 -5.62 -5.32
N ILE A 76 23.22 -5.32 -4.12
CA ILE A 76 22.17 -4.30 -3.93
C ILE A 76 22.72 -2.91 -4.31
N LEU A 77 23.93 -2.58 -3.89
CA LEU A 77 24.58 -1.30 -4.23
C LEU A 77 24.86 -1.17 -5.73
N ASN A 78 25.24 -2.26 -6.42
CA ASN A 78 25.43 -2.24 -7.86
C ASN A 78 24.13 -1.90 -8.60
N LEU A 79 23.01 -2.49 -8.17
CA LEU A 79 21.68 -2.15 -8.70
C LEU A 79 21.35 -0.69 -8.41
N ALA A 80 21.52 -0.22 -7.16
CA ALA A 80 21.24 1.16 -6.76
C ALA A 80 22.09 2.18 -7.53
N ASN A 81 23.40 1.92 -7.70
CA ASN A 81 24.27 2.75 -8.50
C ASN A 81 23.75 2.83 -9.95
N ARG A 82 23.34 1.69 -10.52
CA ARG A 82 22.86 1.64 -11.90
C ARG A 82 21.56 2.42 -12.10
N ILE A 83 20.63 2.37 -11.13
CA ILE A 83 19.41 3.17 -11.16
C ILE A 83 19.74 4.66 -11.29
N ILE A 84 20.71 5.15 -10.51
CA ILE A 84 20.99 6.58 -10.42
C ILE A 84 21.96 7.06 -11.48
N GLU A 85 22.81 6.18 -12.08
CA GLU A 85 23.70 6.52 -13.19
C GLU A 85 22.95 7.05 -14.41
N SER A 86 21.67 6.70 -14.57
CA SER A 86 20.80 7.17 -15.66
C SER A 86 20.18 8.55 -15.36
N SER A 87 20.43 9.14 -14.18
CA SER A 87 19.92 10.47 -13.83
C SER A 87 20.68 11.55 -14.60
N GLU A 88 19.94 12.56 -15.10
CA GLU A 88 20.54 13.66 -15.88
C GLU A 88 21.33 14.63 -15.00
N GLU A 89 21.00 14.74 -13.71
CA GLU A 89 21.62 15.69 -12.79
C GLU A 89 21.95 15.03 -11.44
N GLY A 90 23.09 15.39 -10.87
CA GLY A 90 23.50 14.93 -9.53
C GLY A 90 25.00 14.95 -9.33
N PHE A 91 25.45 14.70 -8.11
CA PHE A 91 26.84 14.45 -7.81
C PHE A 91 27.20 13.02 -8.24
N GLN A 92 28.30 12.90 -8.99
CA GLN A 92 28.79 11.55 -9.32
C GLN A 92 29.33 10.88 -8.07
N LYS A 93 28.77 9.73 -7.74
CA LYS A 93 29.20 8.86 -6.64
C LYS A 93 28.95 7.41 -7.01
N ARG A 94 29.73 6.52 -6.44
CA ARG A 94 29.59 5.08 -6.62
C ARG A 94 29.67 4.39 -5.27
N LEU A 95 28.52 3.95 -4.77
CA LEU A 95 28.47 3.25 -3.49
C LEU A 95 29.17 1.91 -3.58
N TYR A 96 29.98 1.61 -2.57
CA TYR A 96 30.65 0.32 -2.40
C TYR A 96 30.59 -0.12 -0.94
N THR A 97 30.79 -1.42 -0.70
CA THR A 97 30.82 -1.99 0.65
C THR A 97 31.90 -3.05 0.78
N ASN A 98 32.38 -3.26 1.98
CA ASN A 98 33.27 -4.35 2.36
C ASN A 98 32.52 -5.60 2.86
N LYS A 99 31.17 -5.60 2.84
CA LYS A 99 30.37 -6.78 3.19
C LYS A 99 30.53 -7.87 2.14
N SER A 100 30.74 -9.09 2.60
CA SER A 100 30.82 -10.27 1.74
C SER A 100 29.44 -10.86 1.53
N SER A 101 28.83 -10.64 0.39
CA SER A 101 27.62 -11.35 -0.07
C SER A 101 27.62 -11.39 -1.58
N SER A 102 27.14 -12.48 -2.15
CA SER A 102 27.02 -12.68 -3.60
C SER A 102 25.55 -12.80 -4.05
N ALA A 103 24.59 -12.77 -3.12
CA ALA A 103 23.19 -12.90 -3.46
C ALA A 103 22.72 -11.66 -4.25
N LEU A 104 22.27 -11.88 -5.49
CA LEU A 104 21.70 -10.83 -6.32
C LEU A 104 20.29 -10.43 -5.84
N PRO A 105 19.87 -9.18 -6.04
CA PRO A 105 18.47 -8.83 -6.01
C PRO A 105 17.65 -9.75 -6.91
N VAL A 106 16.43 -10.10 -6.50
CA VAL A 106 15.59 -11.07 -7.22
C VAL A 106 14.42 -10.32 -7.87
N TYR A 107 14.27 -10.48 -9.19
CA TYR A 107 13.12 -9.95 -9.94
C TYR A 107 12.16 -11.07 -10.30
N ILE A 108 10.86 -10.82 -10.06
CA ILE A 108 9.81 -11.82 -10.29
C ILE A 108 8.60 -11.17 -10.91
N GLU A 109 8.12 -11.78 -12.00
CA GLU A 109 6.83 -11.47 -12.60
C GLU A 109 5.77 -12.46 -12.11
N LEU A 110 4.76 -11.95 -11.44
CA LEU A 110 3.67 -12.70 -10.85
C LEU A 110 2.38 -12.47 -11.62
N ARG A 111 1.49 -13.44 -11.69
CA ARG A 111 0.26 -13.37 -12.49
C ARG A 111 -0.54 -12.08 -12.23
N ASP A 112 -0.82 -11.77 -10.99
CA ASP A 112 -1.62 -10.63 -10.54
C ASP A 112 -1.24 -10.19 -9.11
N GLU A 113 -1.95 -9.21 -8.56
CA GLU A 113 -1.72 -8.70 -7.21
C GLU A 113 -1.92 -9.74 -6.11
N HIS A 114 -2.85 -10.67 -6.31
CA HIS A 114 -3.09 -11.71 -5.32
C HIS A 114 -1.92 -12.70 -5.25
N ARG A 115 -1.44 -13.19 -6.41
CA ARG A 115 -0.27 -14.05 -6.45
C ARG A 115 0.98 -13.36 -5.90
N GLN A 116 1.07 -12.02 -6.07
CA GLN A 116 2.12 -11.21 -5.45
C GLN A 116 2.06 -11.27 -3.92
N SER A 117 0.86 -11.17 -3.34
CA SER A 117 0.65 -11.26 -1.89
C SER A 117 0.99 -12.66 -1.36
N GLU A 118 0.53 -13.73 -2.05
CA GLU A 118 0.86 -15.12 -1.70
C GLU A 118 2.37 -15.36 -1.72
N TYR A 119 3.07 -14.92 -2.79
CA TYR A 119 4.52 -15.08 -2.91
C TYR A 119 5.28 -14.40 -1.76
N ILE A 120 4.85 -13.18 -1.39
CA ILE A 120 5.45 -12.46 -0.26
C ILE A 120 5.30 -13.26 1.03
N ILE A 121 4.12 -13.82 1.28
CA ILE A 121 3.87 -14.64 2.48
C ILE A 121 4.71 -15.91 2.46
N GLU A 122 4.78 -16.63 1.34
CA GLU A 122 5.65 -17.80 1.18
C GLU A 122 7.11 -17.48 1.53
N LYS A 123 7.62 -16.35 1.03
CA LYS A 123 9.00 -15.90 1.33
C LYS A 123 9.17 -15.44 2.79
N ILE A 124 8.17 -14.80 3.39
CA ILE A 124 8.21 -14.40 4.81
C ILE A 124 8.31 -15.65 5.68
N LEU A 125 7.52 -16.68 5.42
CA LEU A 125 7.55 -17.92 6.17
C LEU A 125 8.92 -18.61 6.04
N ALA A 126 9.48 -18.70 4.82
CA ALA A 126 10.82 -19.24 4.59
C ALA A 126 11.91 -18.47 5.33
N LEU A 127 11.87 -17.12 5.30
CA LEU A 127 12.82 -16.27 6.00
C LEU A 127 12.74 -16.45 7.53
N ARG A 128 11.55 -16.67 8.07
CA ARG A 128 11.38 -16.99 9.49
C ARG A 128 12.01 -18.32 9.86
N GLU A 129 11.88 -19.34 9.02
CA GLU A 129 12.59 -20.63 9.22
C GLU A 129 14.12 -20.45 9.22
N GLU A 130 14.63 -19.50 8.42
CA GLU A 130 16.04 -19.12 8.42
C GLU A 130 16.45 -18.27 9.62
N GLY A 131 15.49 -17.89 10.49
CA GLY A 131 15.74 -17.12 11.71
C GLY A 131 15.67 -15.60 11.53
N VAL A 132 15.13 -15.09 10.42
CA VAL A 132 14.91 -13.65 10.21
C VAL A 132 13.69 -13.21 11.00
N ASP A 133 13.86 -12.17 11.84
CA ASP A 133 12.78 -11.58 12.62
C ASP A 133 11.77 -10.84 11.71
N LEU A 134 10.46 -10.86 12.05
CA LEU A 134 9.44 -10.15 11.29
C LEU A 134 9.69 -8.64 11.25
N SER A 135 10.25 -8.06 12.31
CA SER A 135 10.60 -6.64 12.36
C SER A 135 11.73 -6.25 11.39
N ASP A 136 12.49 -7.22 10.92
CA ASP A 136 13.57 -7.07 9.93
C ASP A 136 13.10 -7.25 8.47
N ILE A 137 11.78 -7.37 8.26
CA ILE A 137 11.17 -7.53 6.93
C ILE A 137 10.28 -6.33 6.62
N ALA A 138 10.45 -5.76 5.42
CA ALA A 138 9.58 -4.68 4.94
C ALA A 138 9.06 -4.94 3.54
N VAL A 139 7.82 -4.48 3.30
CA VAL A 139 7.23 -4.37 1.96
C VAL A 139 7.04 -2.90 1.65
N LEU A 140 7.69 -2.42 0.59
CA LEU A 140 7.70 -1.03 0.17
C LEU A 140 6.86 -0.84 -1.09
N PHE A 141 6.10 0.24 -1.11
CA PHE A 141 5.20 0.57 -2.22
C PHE A 141 5.11 2.07 -2.46
N ARG A 142 4.77 2.44 -3.71
CA ARG A 142 4.64 3.84 -4.13
C ARG A 142 3.36 4.48 -3.58
N SER A 143 2.26 3.76 -3.61
CA SER A 143 0.93 4.22 -3.18
C SER A 143 0.35 3.28 -2.14
N SER A 144 -0.36 3.82 -1.14
CA SER A 144 -0.89 3.06 0.00
C SER A 144 -1.82 1.90 -0.42
N TRP A 145 -2.60 2.08 -1.49
CA TRP A 145 -3.55 1.07 -1.96
C TRP A 145 -2.87 -0.17 -2.58
N HIS A 146 -1.58 -0.09 -2.94
CA HIS A 146 -0.82 -1.24 -3.44
C HIS A 146 -0.70 -2.38 -2.41
N SER A 147 -0.81 -2.06 -1.11
CA SER A 147 -0.74 -3.06 -0.04
C SER A 147 -2.09 -3.67 0.34
N ASN A 148 -3.21 -3.20 -0.24
CA ASN A 148 -4.54 -3.55 0.25
C ASN A 148 -4.82 -5.07 0.22
N ASP A 149 -4.44 -5.75 -0.85
CA ASP A 149 -4.57 -7.20 -0.96
C ASP A 149 -3.66 -7.93 0.03
N LEU A 150 -2.41 -7.50 0.13
CA LEU A 150 -1.44 -8.08 1.06
C LEU A 150 -1.87 -7.94 2.53
N GLU A 151 -2.51 -6.82 2.92
CA GLU A 151 -3.01 -6.63 4.28
C GLU A 151 -4.05 -7.69 4.65
N ILE A 152 -4.96 -8.01 3.72
CA ILE A 152 -5.97 -9.06 3.93
C ILE A 152 -5.31 -10.44 4.03
N GLU A 153 -4.38 -10.74 3.14
CA GLU A 153 -3.71 -12.05 3.14
C GLU A 153 -2.83 -12.25 4.39
N LEU A 154 -2.10 -11.21 4.84
CA LEU A 154 -1.35 -11.25 6.10
C LEU A 154 -2.27 -11.48 7.31
N ALA A 155 -3.44 -10.80 7.35
CA ALA A 155 -4.43 -11.00 8.42
C ALA A 155 -4.99 -12.43 8.40
N ARG A 156 -5.32 -12.98 7.22
CA ARG A 156 -5.78 -14.36 7.05
C ARG A 156 -4.76 -15.39 7.53
N CYS A 157 -3.47 -15.12 7.29
CA CYS A 157 -2.36 -15.98 7.71
C CYS A 157 -1.91 -15.69 9.15
N ASN A 158 -2.63 -14.86 9.90
CA ASN A 158 -2.30 -14.47 11.27
C ASN A 158 -0.87 -13.88 11.41
N ILE A 159 -0.36 -13.21 10.39
CA ILE A 159 0.96 -12.57 10.38
C ILE A 159 0.83 -11.10 10.79
N PRO A 160 1.42 -10.67 11.92
CA PRO A 160 1.29 -9.31 12.41
C PRO A 160 2.07 -8.32 11.54
N PHE A 161 1.45 -7.16 11.24
CA PHE A 161 2.08 -6.09 10.47
C PHE A 161 1.75 -4.71 11.03
N ALA A 162 2.62 -3.75 10.71
CA ALA A 162 2.41 -2.32 10.95
C ALA A 162 2.44 -1.57 9.61
N LYS A 163 1.48 -0.67 9.37
CA LYS A 163 1.42 0.13 8.13
C LYS A 163 1.86 1.58 8.36
N TYR A 164 2.77 2.06 7.52
CA TYR A 164 3.31 3.43 7.56
C TYR A 164 3.01 4.16 6.24
N GLY A 165 2.60 5.41 6.32
CA GLY A 165 2.26 6.23 5.17
C GLY A 165 0.83 6.04 4.63
N GLY A 166 -0.09 5.55 5.48
CA GLY A 166 -1.51 5.38 5.19
C GLY A 166 -2.24 4.72 6.35
N GLN A 167 -3.58 4.64 6.27
CA GLN A 167 -4.39 3.84 7.18
C GLN A 167 -4.41 2.38 6.73
N LYS A 168 -4.63 1.46 7.67
CA LYS A 168 -4.95 0.07 7.34
C LYS A 168 -6.20 0.03 6.47
N PHE A 169 -6.23 -0.85 5.48
CA PHE A 169 -7.28 -0.92 4.47
C PHE A 169 -8.68 -1.06 5.07
N ILE A 170 -8.88 -2.04 5.94
CA ILE A 170 -10.17 -2.30 6.59
C ILE A 170 -10.59 -1.22 7.61
N GLU A 171 -9.65 -0.40 8.08
CA GLU A 171 -9.94 0.70 9.01
C GLU A 171 -10.42 1.97 8.31
N ALA A 172 -10.21 2.08 7.00
CA ALA A 172 -10.58 3.25 6.22
C ALA A 172 -12.09 3.50 6.26
N ALA A 173 -12.50 4.75 6.49
CA ALA A 173 -13.90 5.11 6.72
C ALA A 173 -14.81 4.67 5.57
N HIS A 174 -14.41 4.90 4.31
CA HIS A 174 -15.17 4.55 3.12
C HIS A 174 -15.29 3.03 2.92
N ILE A 175 -14.28 2.26 3.33
CA ILE A 175 -14.34 0.77 3.34
C ILE A 175 -15.36 0.31 4.39
N LYS A 176 -15.28 0.84 5.61
CA LYS A 176 -16.25 0.55 6.66
C LYS A 176 -17.68 0.96 6.26
N ASP A 177 -17.83 2.08 5.54
CA ASP A 177 -19.13 2.54 5.04
C ASP A 177 -19.71 1.50 4.08
N VAL A 178 -18.95 1.06 3.05
CA VAL A 178 -19.42 0.08 2.07
C VAL A 178 -19.63 -1.30 2.71
N LEU A 179 -18.73 -1.76 3.57
CA LEU A 179 -18.92 -3.03 4.30
C LEU A 179 -20.18 -3.02 5.18
N SER A 180 -20.61 -1.84 5.67
CA SER A 180 -21.83 -1.75 6.45
C SER A 180 -23.08 -2.06 5.62
N TYR A 181 -23.14 -1.72 4.31
CA TYR A 181 -24.22 -2.17 3.43
C TYR A 181 -24.26 -3.70 3.35
N VAL A 182 -23.10 -4.31 3.12
CA VAL A 182 -22.99 -5.77 2.99
C VAL A 182 -23.35 -6.48 4.29
N ARG A 183 -22.94 -5.96 5.44
CA ARG A 183 -23.29 -6.50 6.76
C ARG A 183 -24.78 -6.44 7.05
N VAL A 184 -25.43 -5.33 6.71
CA VAL A 184 -26.88 -5.18 6.85
C VAL A 184 -27.64 -6.15 5.93
N ILE A 185 -27.16 -6.35 4.70
CA ILE A 185 -27.72 -7.31 3.75
C ILE A 185 -27.60 -8.75 4.29
N TYR A 186 -26.46 -9.08 4.89
CA TYR A 186 -26.23 -10.38 5.52
C TYR A 186 -27.06 -10.58 6.79
N ASN A 187 -27.12 -9.55 7.63
CA ASN A 187 -27.86 -9.56 8.90
C ASN A 187 -28.64 -8.25 9.10
N ILE A 188 -29.93 -8.28 8.80
CA ILE A 188 -30.83 -7.13 8.94
C ILE A 188 -30.93 -6.61 10.41
N ALA A 189 -30.54 -7.41 11.40
CA ALA A 189 -30.52 -7.02 12.80
C ALA A 189 -29.21 -6.33 13.25
N ASP A 190 -28.25 -6.14 12.36
CA ASP A 190 -27.00 -5.43 12.68
C ASP A 190 -27.22 -3.92 12.85
N GLN A 191 -27.58 -3.53 14.08
CA GLN A 191 -27.88 -2.14 14.44
C GLN A 191 -26.69 -1.20 14.24
N VAL A 192 -25.46 -1.67 14.47
CA VAL A 192 -24.24 -0.85 14.34
C VAL A 192 -24.02 -0.48 12.88
N SER A 193 -24.13 -1.45 11.98
CA SER A 193 -24.02 -1.20 10.54
C SER A 193 -25.16 -0.33 10.03
N TRP A 194 -26.40 -0.54 10.47
CA TRP A 194 -27.53 0.33 10.16
C TRP A 194 -27.28 1.77 10.59
N PHE A 195 -26.85 1.98 11.84
CA PHE A 195 -26.59 3.31 12.37
C PHE A 195 -25.56 4.05 11.54
N ARG A 196 -24.49 3.35 11.14
CA ARG A 196 -23.47 3.90 10.27
C ARG A 196 -24.03 4.32 8.90
N LEU A 197 -24.82 3.46 8.24
CA LEU A 197 -25.43 3.74 6.94
C LEU A 197 -26.36 4.92 6.99
N LEU A 198 -27.24 4.95 7.98
CA LEU A 198 -28.26 5.98 8.12
C LEU A 198 -27.65 7.36 8.33
N LEU A 199 -26.54 7.46 9.07
CA LEU A 199 -25.82 8.71 9.27
C LEU A 199 -25.10 9.23 8.00
N LEU A 200 -24.94 8.40 6.97
CA LEU A 200 -24.45 8.87 5.66
C LEU A 200 -25.53 9.62 4.88
N LEU A 201 -26.80 9.37 5.17
CA LEU A 201 -27.91 9.96 4.44
C LEU A 201 -28.20 11.40 4.90
N PRO A 202 -28.47 12.33 3.97
CA PRO A 202 -28.78 13.70 4.31
C PRO A 202 -29.98 13.81 5.24
N LYS A 203 -29.91 14.73 6.19
CA LYS A 203 -31.00 15.05 7.14
C LYS A 203 -31.37 13.92 8.11
N ILE A 204 -30.59 12.85 8.20
CA ILE A 204 -30.75 11.80 9.20
C ILE A 204 -29.69 12.01 10.29
N GLY A 205 -30.16 12.40 11.47
CA GLY A 205 -29.32 12.49 12.68
C GLY A 205 -29.49 11.25 13.56
N PRO A 206 -28.70 11.15 14.66
CA PRO A 206 -28.68 9.97 15.53
C PRO A 206 -30.05 9.52 16.01
N LYS A 207 -30.89 10.44 16.50
CA LYS A 207 -32.27 10.13 16.98
C LYS A 207 -33.16 9.57 15.88
N THR A 208 -33.05 10.09 14.65
CA THR A 208 -33.85 9.59 13.52
C THR A 208 -33.34 8.21 13.09
N ALA A 209 -32.02 8.00 13.11
CA ALA A 209 -31.42 6.70 12.82
C ALA A 209 -31.92 5.62 13.80
N GLU A 210 -31.89 5.91 15.10
CA GLU A 210 -32.40 4.99 16.13
C GLU A 210 -33.88 4.59 15.88
N LEU A 211 -34.76 5.56 15.62
CA LEU A 211 -36.17 5.28 15.34
C LEU A 211 -36.37 4.45 14.06
N VAL A 212 -35.58 4.70 13.01
CA VAL A 212 -35.63 3.91 11.77
C VAL A 212 -35.18 2.48 12.02
N ILE A 213 -34.11 2.28 12.81
CA ILE A 213 -33.60 0.95 13.18
C ILE A 213 -34.65 0.18 13.97
N GLU A 214 -35.25 0.80 14.99
CA GLU A 214 -36.32 0.19 15.80
C GLU A 214 -37.49 -0.22 14.92
N GLU A 215 -37.92 0.64 13.99
CA GLU A 215 -39.02 0.35 13.08
C GLU A 215 -38.69 -0.83 12.15
N ILE A 216 -37.48 -0.86 11.54
CA ILE A 216 -37.06 -1.96 10.66
C ILE A 216 -37.02 -3.29 11.42
N ILE A 217 -36.39 -3.31 12.60
CA ILE A 217 -36.23 -4.53 13.39
C ILE A 217 -37.56 -5.05 13.92
N SER A 218 -38.47 -4.15 14.33
CA SER A 218 -39.80 -4.54 14.84
C SER A 218 -40.67 -5.23 13.80
N GLN A 219 -40.46 -4.94 12.51
CA GLN A 219 -41.22 -5.53 11.42
C GLN A 219 -40.79 -6.97 11.07
N GLY A 220 -39.56 -7.38 11.40
CA GLY A 220 -39.09 -8.78 11.50
C GLY A 220 -39.16 -9.69 10.25
N GLN A 221 -39.52 -9.18 9.07
CA GLN A 221 -39.83 -9.97 7.86
C GLN A 221 -38.81 -9.85 6.72
N GLY A 222 -37.59 -9.44 7.01
CA GLY A 222 -36.59 -9.13 5.97
C GLY A 222 -36.94 -7.86 5.17
N PHE A 223 -36.13 -7.51 4.18
CA PHE A 223 -36.30 -6.24 3.44
C PHE A 223 -37.60 -6.14 2.67
N SER A 224 -38.16 -7.26 2.20
CA SER A 224 -39.46 -7.29 1.48
C SER A 224 -40.61 -6.94 2.37
N GLY A 225 -40.52 -7.20 3.68
CA GLY A 225 -41.58 -6.94 4.66
C GLY A 225 -41.56 -5.52 5.24
N ILE A 226 -40.52 -4.71 4.98
CA ILE A 226 -40.45 -3.35 5.53
C ILE A 226 -41.50 -2.46 4.89
N ASP A 227 -42.37 -1.86 5.72
CA ASP A 227 -43.35 -0.87 5.28
C ASP A 227 -42.70 0.51 5.12
N THR A 228 -42.50 0.91 3.87
CA THR A 228 -41.94 2.21 3.53
C THR A 228 -42.96 3.35 3.47
N SER A 229 -44.23 3.09 3.79
CA SER A 229 -45.29 4.11 3.82
C SER A 229 -45.34 4.93 5.12
N SER A 230 -44.60 4.53 6.14
CA SER A 230 -44.53 5.23 7.41
C SER A 230 -44.00 6.66 7.29
N LYS A 231 -44.33 7.50 8.30
CA LYS A 231 -43.89 8.90 8.33
C LYS A 231 -42.34 9.06 8.34
N LEU A 232 -41.60 8.09 8.87
CA LEU A 232 -40.15 8.13 8.90
C LEU A 232 -39.57 7.98 7.49
N PHE A 233 -40.07 7.01 6.72
CA PHE A 233 -39.64 6.77 5.35
C PHE A 233 -40.11 7.86 4.39
N THR A 234 -41.37 8.26 4.45
CA THR A 234 -41.94 9.29 3.55
C THR A 234 -41.31 10.67 3.71
N LYS A 235 -40.80 11.01 4.90
CA LYS A 235 -40.02 12.24 5.14
C LYS A 235 -38.59 12.18 4.59
N ASN A 236 -38.09 11.00 4.31
CA ASN A 236 -36.72 10.77 3.87
C ASN A 236 -36.69 9.85 2.63
N PRO A 237 -36.93 10.38 1.42
CA PRO A 237 -36.98 9.55 0.20
C PRO A 237 -35.75 8.67 -0.02
N MET A 238 -34.58 9.09 0.47
CA MET A 238 -33.34 8.32 0.38
C MET A 238 -33.37 7.01 1.15
N LEU A 239 -34.18 6.94 2.25
CA LEU A 239 -34.42 5.67 2.94
C LEU A 239 -35.21 4.69 2.08
N ILE A 240 -36.19 5.18 1.34
CA ILE A 240 -36.96 4.36 0.41
C ILE A 240 -36.05 3.76 -0.65
N THR A 241 -35.23 4.59 -1.27
CA THR A 241 -34.24 4.15 -2.28
C THR A 241 -33.26 3.13 -1.72
N LEU A 242 -32.81 3.30 -0.48
CA LEU A 242 -31.93 2.34 0.20
C LEU A 242 -32.63 0.99 0.41
N ILE A 243 -33.86 0.99 0.88
CA ILE A 243 -34.62 -0.27 1.07
C ILE A 243 -34.91 -0.92 -0.28
N GLU A 244 -35.22 -0.15 -1.33
CA GLU A 244 -35.38 -0.67 -2.69
C GLU A 244 -34.11 -1.32 -3.25
N LEU A 245 -32.93 -0.75 -2.94
CA LEU A 245 -31.65 -1.38 -3.26
C LEU A 245 -31.55 -2.75 -2.60
N PHE A 246 -31.81 -2.83 -1.28
CA PHE A 246 -31.71 -4.08 -0.53
C PHE A 246 -32.73 -5.13 -0.98
N ARG A 247 -33.93 -4.71 -1.40
CA ARG A 247 -34.95 -5.61 -1.98
C ARG A 247 -34.52 -6.26 -3.30
N LYS A 248 -33.65 -5.62 -4.07
CA LYS A 248 -33.13 -6.16 -5.35
C LYS A 248 -32.04 -7.20 -5.16
N ILE A 249 -31.49 -7.30 -3.95
CA ILE A 249 -30.36 -8.18 -3.65
C ILE A 249 -30.87 -9.52 -3.14
N ASP A 250 -30.50 -10.60 -3.84
CA ASP A 250 -30.73 -11.99 -3.40
C ASP A 250 -29.39 -12.65 -3.07
N THR A 251 -29.11 -12.76 -1.77
CA THR A 251 -27.86 -13.35 -1.24
C THR A 251 -27.71 -14.84 -1.55
N LYS A 252 -28.74 -15.51 -2.02
CA LYS A 252 -28.70 -16.93 -2.43
C LYS A 252 -28.22 -17.11 -3.88
N ILE A 253 -28.37 -16.07 -4.69
CA ILE A 253 -28.08 -16.13 -6.13
C ILE A 253 -26.86 -15.28 -6.47
N GLN A 254 -26.72 -14.10 -5.86
CA GLN A 254 -25.64 -13.16 -6.17
C GLN A 254 -24.37 -13.44 -5.36
N LEU A 255 -23.23 -13.38 -6.04
CA LEU A 255 -21.92 -13.51 -5.42
C LEU A 255 -21.53 -12.23 -4.67
N PRO A 256 -20.59 -12.30 -3.68
CA PRO A 256 -20.19 -11.16 -2.87
C PRO A 256 -19.81 -9.91 -3.68
N HIS A 257 -19.04 -10.05 -4.75
CA HIS A 257 -18.65 -8.93 -5.60
C HIS A 257 -19.83 -8.27 -6.32
N GLN A 258 -20.84 -9.04 -6.74
CA GLN A 258 -22.05 -8.49 -7.39
C GLN A 258 -22.90 -7.68 -6.42
N ILE A 259 -22.99 -8.15 -5.17
CA ILE A 259 -23.68 -7.41 -4.09
C ILE A 259 -22.91 -6.13 -3.78
N LEU A 260 -21.58 -6.25 -3.69
CA LEU A 260 -20.70 -5.12 -3.40
C LEU A 260 -20.78 -4.05 -4.50
N GLU A 261 -20.83 -4.46 -5.78
CA GLU A 261 -20.97 -3.56 -6.93
C GLU A 261 -22.23 -2.68 -6.79
N LEU A 262 -23.37 -3.28 -6.52
CA LEU A 262 -24.62 -2.54 -6.31
C LEU A 262 -24.53 -1.57 -5.12
N CYS A 263 -23.89 -1.98 -4.04
CA CYS A 263 -23.66 -1.12 -2.88
C CYS A 263 -22.72 0.04 -3.20
N MET A 264 -21.67 -0.20 -3.95
CA MET A 264 -20.68 0.81 -4.36
C MET A 264 -21.30 1.83 -5.32
N GLU A 265 -22.11 1.39 -6.29
CA GLU A 265 -22.85 2.28 -7.19
C GLU A 265 -23.78 3.24 -6.41
N TYR A 266 -24.46 2.71 -5.42
CA TYR A 266 -25.31 3.53 -4.54
C TYR A 266 -24.50 4.50 -3.68
N TYR A 267 -23.32 4.06 -3.19
CA TYR A 267 -22.47 4.85 -2.30
C TYR A 267 -21.63 5.92 -3.04
N GLN A 268 -21.30 5.72 -4.31
CA GLN A 268 -20.38 6.59 -5.05
C GLN A 268 -20.76 8.09 -5.06
N PRO A 269 -22.03 8.50 -5.23
CA PRO A 269 -22.40 9.91 -5.13
C PRO A 269 -22.04 10.52 -3.77
N TRP A 270 -22.26 9.78 -2.69
CA TRP A 270 -21.94 10.22 -1.32
C TRP A 270 -20.45 10.35 -1.07
N LEU A 271 -19.68 9.44 -1.65
CA LEU A 271 -18.21 9.48 -1.59
C LEU A 271 -17.69 10.78 -2.20
N LYS A 272 -18.18 11.13 -3.39
CA LYS A 272 -17.75 12.34 -4.14
C LYS A 272 -18.17 13.63 -3.44
N ASP A 273 -19.32 13.64 -2.81
CA ASP A 273 -19.83 14.80 -2.08
C ASP A 273 -19.12 15.01 -0.73
N LYS A 274 -18.71 13.93 -0.09
CA LYS A 274 -18.13 13.93 1.26
C LYS A 274 -16.61 14.13 1.29
N TYR A 275 -15.88 13.71 0.25
CA TYR A 275 -14.42 13.62 0.29
C TYR A 275 -13.77 14.29 -0.94
N ASP A 276 -12.88 15.27 -0.68
CA ASP A 276 -12.06 15.92 -1.72
C ASP A 276 -11.10 14.95 -2.42
N ASP A 277 -10.72 13.85 -1.75
CA ASP A 277 -9.84 12.80 -2.24
C ASP A 277 -10.60 11.57 -2.76
N ALA A 278 -11.83 11.76 -3.27
CA ALA A 278 -12.73 10.69 -3.72
C ALA A 278 -12.06 9.74 -4.73
N ASP A 279 -11.25 10.23 -5.66
CA ASP A 279 -10.54 9.41 -6.65
C ASP A 279 -9.55 8.43 -6.02
N LYS A 280 -8.88 8.84 -4.94
CA LYS A 280 -7.97 7.95 -4.20
C LYS A 280 -8.76 6.85 -3.48
N ARG A 281 -9.89 7.22 -2.88
CA ARG A 281 -10.77 6.29 -2.17
C ARG A 281 -11.46 5.31 -3.10
N LEU A 282 -11.71 5.69 -4.35
CA LEU A 282 -12.22 4.78 -5.38
C LEU A 282 -11.23 3.64 -5.67
N ASN A 283 -9.91 3.89 -5.61
CA ASN A 283 -8.92 2.82 -5.77
C ASN A 283 -9.02 1.77 -4.64
N ASP A 284 -9.25 2.22 -3.40
CA ASP A 284 -9.48 1.30 -2.28
C ASP A 284 -10.77 0.49 -2.47
N LEU A 285 -11.86 1.13 -2.92
CA LEU A 285 -13.11 0.43 -3.23
C LEU A 285 -12.95 -0.56 -4.38
N ASN A 286 -12.19 -0.22 -5.42
CA ASN A 286 -11.85 -1.15 -6.49
C ASN A 286 -11.03 -2.34 -5.96
N SER A 287 -10.13 -2.11 -5.01
CA SER A 287 -9.40 -3.20 -4.33
C SER A 287 -10.36 -4.10 -3.56
N LEU A 288 -11.32 -3.52 -2.81
CA LEU A 288 -12.34 -4.29 -2.08
C LEU A 288 -13.19 -5.15 -3.03
N PHE A 289 -13.57 -4.61 -4.18
CA PHE A 289 -14.31 -5.34 -5.21
C PHE A 289 -13.52 -6.56 -5.73
N ARG A 290 -12.24 -6.37 -6.08
CA ARG A 290 -11.37 -7.47 -6.55
C ARG A 290 -11.14 -8.55 -5.49
N ILE A 291 -10.98 -8.14 -4.24
CA ILE A 291 -10.90 -9.07 -3.11
C ILE A 291 -12.20 -9.89 -3.05
N ALA A 292 -13.37 -9.25 -3.16
CA ALA A 292 -14.67 -9.92 -3.12
C ALA A 292 -14.90 -10.90 -4.29
N GLU A 293 -14.28 -10.70 -5.47
CA GLU A 293 -14.37 -11.63 -6.62
C GLU A 293 -13.87 -13.04 -6.29
N ARG A 294 -13.04 -13.20 -5.28
CA ARG A 294 -12.46 -14.49 -4.87
C ARG A 294 -13.39 -15.31 -3.98
N TYR A 295 -14.44 -14.69 -3.47
CA TYR A 295 -15.35 -15.32 -2.51
C TYR A 295 -16.64 -15.81 -3.18
N ASN A 296 -17.04 -17.02 -2.80
CA ASN A 296 -18.32 -17.61 -3.20
C ASN A 296 -19.38 -17.50 -2.09
N SER A 297 -18.98 -17.08 -0.88
CA SER A 297 -19.85 -16.96 0.29
C SER A 297 -19.71 -15.56 0.88
N LEU A 298 -20.86 -14.91 1.12
CA LEU A 298 -20.91 -13.60 1.78
C LEU A 298 -20.45 -13.69 3.24
N GLU A 299 -20.74 -14.80 3.90
CA GLU A 299 -20.30 -15.08 5.26
C GLU A 299 -18.78 -15.13 5.37
N GLN A 300 -18.13 -15.90 4.48
CA GLN A 300 -16.68 -16.01 4.47
C GLN A 300 -16.03 -14.66 4.14
N PHE A 301 -16.56 -13.94 3.14
CA PHE A 301 -16.07 -12.60 2.81
C PHE A 301 -16.13 -11.65 4.01
N LEU A 302 -17.29 -11.59 4.72
CA LEU A 302 -17.43 -10.72 5.87
C LEU A 302 -16.59 -11.17 7.07
N SER A 303 -16.39 -12.46 7.24
CA SER A 303 -15.51 -13.01 8.28
C SER A 303 -14.07 -12.57 8.06
N ASP A 304 -13.55 -12.72 6.84
CA ASP A 304 -12.18 -12.31 6.52
C ASP A 304 -11.99 -10.78 6.60
N MET A 305 -13.01 -9.99 6.21
CA MET A 305 -13.01 -8.53 6.38
C MET A 305 -13.15 -8.07 7.84
N ALA A 306 -13.44 -8.96 8.76
CA ALA A 306 -13.50 -8.68 10.20
C ALA A 306 -12.23 -9.10 10.95
N LEU A 307 -11.29 -9.78 10.27
CA LEU A 307 -10.02 -10.19 10.87
C LEU A 307 -9.16 -8.94 11.11
N ASP A 308 -8.93 -8.61 12.37
CA ASP A 308 -7.85 -7.72 12.74
C ASP A 308 -6.56 -8.54 12.81
N PRO A 309 -5.41 -7.99 12.34
CA PRO A 309 -4.12 -8.60 12.66
C PRO A 309 -4.02 -8.82 14.16
N PRO A 310 -3.38 -9.89 14.63
CA PRO A 310 -3.31 -10.20 16.05
C PRO A 310 -2.64 -9.07 16.82
N GLU A 311 -3.43 -8.15 17.28
CA GLU A 311 -3.09 -7.27 18.40
C GLU A 311 -3.60 -8.00 19.63
N LYS A 312 -2.70 -8.63 20.39
CA LYS A 312 -3.11 -9.21 21.68
C LYS A 312 -3.93 -8.19 22.45
N ASN A 313 -5.15 -8.57 22.81
CA ASN A 313 -6.10 -7.76 23.57
C ASN A 313 -5.39 -7.10 24.77
N ILE A 314 -5.03 -5.84 24.64
CA ILE A 314 -4.42 -4.97 25.67
C ILE A 314 -5.32 -4.87 26.94
N ALA A 315 -6.56 -5.36 26.83
CA ALA A 315 -7.56 -5.28 27.93
C ALA A 315 -7.35 -6.29 29.07
N ARG A 316 -6.45 -7.28 28.98
CA ARG A 316 -6.33 -8.34 29.98
C ARG A 316 -5.04 -8.42 30.80
N THR A 317 -3.95 -7.80 30.37
CA THR A 317 -2.71 -7.80 31.15
C THR A 317 -2.08 -6.44 31.07
N GLY A 318 -2.16 -5.64 32.10
CA GLY A 318 -1.66 -4.27 32.21
C GLY A 318 -0.16 -4.02 31.92
N PHE A 319 0.44 -4.77 31.01
CA PHE A 319 1.78 -4.58 30.48
C PHE A 319 1.66 -4.22 29.00
N HIS A 320 2.16 -3.06 28.61
CA HIS A 320 2.38 -2.66 27.22
C HIS A 320 3.44 -3.57 26.61
N ASP A 321 3.05 -4.63 25.93
CA ASP A 321 3.94 -5.40 25.06
C ASP A 321 4.11 -4.60 23.73
N LYS A 322 5.03 -3.62 23.78
CA LYS A 322 5.43 -2.82 22.61
C LYS A 322 6.35 -3.59 21.66
N ASP A 323 6.72 -4.82 22.00
CA ASP A 323 7.87 -5.52 21.44
C ASP A 323 7.50 -6.78 20.63
N GLU A 324 6.24 -6.97 20.22
CA GLU A 324 5.96 -8.06 19.27
C GLU A 324 6.53 -7.69 17.89
N PRO A 325 7.36 -8.57 17.28
CA PRO A 325 7.92 -8.33 15.97
C PRO A 325 6.82 -8.28 14.92
N LYS A 326 6.77 -7.19 14.12
CA LYS A 326 5.75 -6.96 13.09
C LYS A 326 6.43 -6.62 11.77
N ILE A 327 5.88 -7.12 10.68
CA ILE A 327 6.32 -6.74 9.33
C ILE A 327 5.99 -5.27 9.09
N SER A 328 6.90 -4.55 8.43
CA SER A 328 6.69 -3.17 8.04
C SER A 328 6.09 -3.08 6.64
N LEU A 329 4.83 -2.63 6.52
CA LEU A 329 4.22 -2.21 5.26
C LEU A 329 4.37 -0.70 5.14
N SER A 330 5.15 -0.19 4.18
CA SER A 330 5.47 1.24 4.15
C SER A 330 5.44 1.83 2.75
N THR A 331 4.92 3.06 2.64
CA THR A 331 5.24 3.84 1.44
C THR A 331 6.75 4.10 1.38
N ILE A 332 7.30 4.18 0.18
CA ILE A 332 8.73 4.47 -0.02
C ILE A 332 9.13 5.76 0.68
N HIS A 333 8.26 6.77 0.65
CA HIS A 333 8.50 8.05 1.34
C HIS A 333 8.64 7.90 2.86
N SER A 334 7.80 7.08 3.47
CA SER A 334 7.83 6.84 4.92
C SER A 334 8.98 5.91 5.34
N ALA A 335 9.53 5.15 4.39
CA ALA A 335 10.67 4.26 4.60
C ALA A 335 12.02 4.98 4.60
N LYS A 336 12.08 6.26 4.16
CA LYS A 336 13.33 7.03 4.17
C LYS A 336 13.89 7.13 5.59
N GLY A 337 15.20 6.86 5.72
CA GLY A 337 15.90 6.81 7.01
C GLY A 337 15.84 5.45 7.72
N LEU A 338 14.95 4.54 7.33
CA LEU A 338 14.83 3.20 7.89
C LEU A 338 15.65 2.18 7.09
N GLU A 339 15.78 0.96 7.62
CA GLU A 339 16.46 -0.16 6.95
C GLU A 339 15.99 -1.51 7.50
N TRP A 340 16.00 -2.54 6.66
CA TRP A 340 15.58 -3.89 7.01
C TRP A 340 16.50 -4.95 6.42
N HIS A 341 16.53 -6.12 7.02
CA HIS A 341 17.27 -7.27 6.50
C HIS A 341 16.77 -7.63 5.09
N THR A 342 15.46 -7.74 4.93
CA THR A 342 14.80 -8.08 3.68
C THR A 342 13.78 -7.02 3.28
N VAL A 343 13.84 -6.58 2.02
CA VAL A 343 12.90 -5.61 1.44
C VAL A 343 12.24 -6.19 0.19
N PHE A 344 10.92 -6.12 0.14
CA PHE A 344 10.13 -6.36 -1.05
C PHE A 344 9.68 -5.02 -1.62
N ILE A 345 9.91 -4.77 -2.91
CA ILE A 345 9.36 -3.62 -3.64
C ILE A 345 8.28 -4.15 -4.56
N ILE A 346 7.03 -3.76 -4.31
CA ILE A 346 5.86 -4.28 -5.03
C ILE A 346 5.36 -3.29 -6.09
N TYR A 347 4.62 -3.81 -7.08
CA TYR A 347 4.09 -3.05 -8.20
C TYR A 347 5.18 -2.28 -8.97
N LEU A 348 6.30 -2.94 -9.24
CA LEU A 348 7.40 -2.34 -10.01
C LEU A 348 7.08 -2.36 -11.51
N ALA A 349 6.04 -1.62 -11.87
CA ALA A 349 5.47 -1.55 -13.20
C ALA A 349 5.25 -0.10 -13.64
N GLU A 350 5.26 0.12 -14.96
CA GLU A 350 4.95 1.41 -15.56
C GLU A 350 3.55 1.88 -15.15
N GLY A 351 3.43 3.16 -14.76
CA GLY A 351 2.21 3.73 -14.21
C GLY A 351 2.02 3.54 -12.70
N HIS A 352 2.81 2.66 -12.06
CA HIS A 352 2.80 2.44 -10.61
C HIS A 352 4.08 2.96 -9.94
N LEU A 353 5.25 2.56 -10.44
CA LEU A 353 6.55 3.10 -10.12
C LEU A 353 7.43 3.08 -11.39
N PRO A 354 7.50 4.20 -12.13
CA PRO A 354 6.94 5.53 -11.86
C PRO A 354 5.41 5.59 -11.90
N SER A 355 4.83 6.55 -11.16
CA SER A 355 3.38 6.74 -11.14
C SER A 355 2.87 7.38 -12.44
N TYR A 356 1.62 7.11 -12.84
CA TYR A 356 1.00 7.73 -14.02
C TYR A 356 1.10 9.25 -14.03
N ARG A 357 1.01 9.88 -12.85
CA ARG A 357 1.05 11.34 -12.73
C ARG A 357 2.40 11.95 -13.08
N SER A 358 3.45 11.16 -13.03
CA SER A 358 4.83 11.60 -13.28
C SER A 358 5.26 11.40 -14.73
N LEU A 359 4.49 10.66 -15.54
CA LEU A 359 4.95 10.22 -16.88
C LEU A 359 5.14 11.35 -17.89
N GLU A 360 4.42 12.46 -17.72
CA GLU A 360 4.47 13.62 -18.63
C GLU A 360 5.49 14.69 -18.22
N ASP A 361 6.13 14.55 -17.03
CA ASP A 361 7.07 15.51 -16.49
C ASP A 361 8.43 14.86 -16.20
N SER A 362 9.46 15.26 -16.92
CA SER A 362 10.82 14.72 -16.76
C SER A 362 11.38 14.91 -15.35
N ALA A 363 11.10 16.06 -14.71
CA ALA A 363 11.56 16.31 -13.34
C ALA A 363 10.85 15.38 -12.34
N ALA A 364 9.55 15.10 -12.56
CA ALA A 364 8.79 14.15 -11.77
C ALA A 364 9.28 12.71 -11.98
N ILE A 365 9.66 12.31 -13.21
CA ILE A 365 10.27 11.01 -13.49
C ILE A 365 11.60 10.85 -12.74
N GLU A 366 12.44 11.88 -12.72
CA GLU A 366 13.69 11.84 -11.97
C GLU A 366 13.45 11.73 -10.45
N GLU A 367 12.39 12.30 -9.91
CA GLU A 367 12.00 12.08 -8.52
C GLU A 367 11.54 10.63 -8.26
N GLU A 368 10.77 10.04 -9.19
CA GLU A 368 10.38 8.62 -9.10
C GLU A 368 11.60 7.69 -9.21
N ARG A 369 12.62 8.05 -10.00
CA ARG A 369 13.90 7.32 -10.05
C ARG A 369 14.61 7.35 -8.69
N ARG A 370 14.66 8.51 -8.05
CA ARG A 370 15.19 8.66 -6.69
C ARG A 370 14.37 7.88 -5.67
N LEU A 371 13.05 7.81 -5.84
CA LEU A 371 12.21 6.93 -5.00
C LEU A 371 12.60 5.47 -5.11
N PHE A 372 12.81 4.98 -6.33
CA PHE A 372 13.26 3.60 -6.52
C PHE A 372 14.65 3.35 -5.92
N TYR A 373 15.59 4.28 -6.11
CA TYR A 373 16.90 4.24 -5.45
C TYR A 373 16.78 4.19 -3.92
N VAL A 374 15.95 5.06 -3.33
CA VAL A 374 15.68 5.05 -1.88
C VAL A 374 15.14 3.69 -1.46
N ALA A 375 14.14 3.15 -2.14
CA ALA A 375 13.54 1.86 -1.81
C ALA A 375 14.58 0.72 -1.84
N ALA A 376 15.39 0.64 -2.90
CA ALA A 376 16.41 -0.38 -3.06
C ALA A 376 17.48 -0.31 -1.95
N THR A 377 17.91 0.90 -1.58
CA THR A 377 18.92 1.12 -0.52
C THR A 377 18.40 0.93 0.91
N ARG A 378 17.13 0.56 1.10
CA ARG A 378 16.60 0.17 2.43
C ARG A 378 16.93 -1.28 2.79
N ALA A 379 17.26 -2.12 1.80
CA ALA A 379 17.62 -3.52 2.02
C ALA A 379 19.05 -3.66 2.52
N ARG A 380 19.23 -4.49 3.55
CA ARG A 380 20.57 -4.84 4.06
C ARG A 380 21.14 -6.07 3.35
N GLU A 381 20.36 -7.14 3.23
CA GLU A 381 20.82 -8.43 2.72
C GLU A 381 20.00 -8.90 1.50
N ASN A 382 18.66 -8.87 1.56
CA ASN A 382 17.81 -9.37 0.50
C ASN A 382 16.93 -8.28 -0.09
N LEU A 383 16.85 -8.23 -1.42
CA LEU A 383 15.99 -7.31 -2.16
C LEU A 383 15.18 -8.08 -3.21
N PHE A 384 13.85 -8.03 -3.08
CA PHE A 384 12.90 -8.62 -4.01
C PHE A 384 12.18 -7.52 -4.78
N LEU A 385 12.16 -7.64 -6.11
CA LEU A 385 11.55 -6.71 -7.05
C LEU A 385 10.37 -7.40 -7.71
N LEU A 386 9.14 -7.00 -7.35
CA LEU A 386 7.93 -7.73 -7.73
C LEU A 386 7.08 -6.92 -8.70
N LYS A 387 6.63 -7.58 -9.76
CA LYS A 387 5.74 -7.01 -10.77
C LYS A 387 4.54 -7.93 -11.01
N PRO A 388 3.29 -7.47 -10.84
CA PRO A 388 2.14 -8.19 -11.35
C PRO A 388 2.09 -8.07 -12.89
N ARG A 389 1.82 -9.18 -13.62
CA ARG A 389 1.67 -9.18 -15.09
C ARG A 389 0.38 -8.54 -15.54
N VAL A 390 -0.64 -8.58 -14.70
CA VAL A 390 -1.96 -8.03 -14.97
C VAL A 390 -2.29 -7.00 -13.92
N ASP A 391 -2.56 -5.78 -14.36
CA ASP A 391 -3.14 -4.73 -13.53
C ASP A 391 -4.67 -4.73 -13.70
N ARG A 392 -5.36 -5.04 -12.61
CA ARG A 392 -6.81 -4.94 -12.54
C ARG A 392 -7.28 -3.63 -11.92
N SER A 393 -6.35 -2.79 -11.42
CA SER A 393 -6.67 -1.55 -10.69
C SER A 393 -7.16 -0.43 -11.62
N SER A 394 -6.72 -0.41 -12.87
CA SER A 394 -7.02 0.65 -13.84
C SER A 394 -8.48 0.65 -14.33
N ARG A 395 -9.32 -0.23 -13.80
CA ARG A 395 -10.73 -0.34 -14.19
C ARG A 395 -11.66 0.26 -13.18
N SER A 396 -12.49 1.14 -13.67
CA SER A 396 -13.83 1.30 -13.14
C SER A 396 -14.59 -0.01 -13.37
N TYR A 397 -15.12 -0.63 -12.30
CA TYR A 397 -15.98 -1.81 -12.35
C TYR A 397 -17.13 -1.68 -13.37
N SER A 398 -17.44 -0.45 -13.83
CA SER A 398 -18.47 -0.14 -14.82
C SER A 398 -18.08 -0.32 -16.29
N SER A 399 -16.81 -0.59 -16.64
CA SER A 399 -16.37 -0.48 -18.04
C SER A 399 -16.29 -1.78 -18.85
N GLY A 400 -16.45 -2.95 -18.25
CA GLY A 400 -16.46 -4.26 -18.94
C GLY A 400 -15.18 -4.59 -19.75
N ALA A 401 -14.15 -3.76 -19.66
CA ALA A 401 -12.89 -3.93 -20.40
C ALA A 401 -12.05 -5.10 -19.83
N GLY A 402 -11.39 -5.95 -20.64
CA GLY A 402 -10.57 -7.11 -20.22
C GLY A 402 -9.29 -6.74 -19.41
N PRO A 403 -8.48 -7.69 -18.87
CA PRO A 403 -7.26 -7.43 -18.08
C PRO A 403 -6.24 -6.59 -18.85
N VAL A 404 -5.65 -5.58 -18.20
CA VAL A 404 -4.58 -4.77 -18.78
C VAL A 404 -3.25 -5.40 -18.37
N PHE A 405 -2.44 -5.78 -19.36
CA PHE A 405 -1.09 -6.27 -19.11
C PHE A 405 -0.19 -5.10 -18.70
N THR A 406 0.57 -5.28 -17.65
CA THR A 406 1.55 -4.30 -17.18
C THR A 406 2.86 -4.41 -17.96
N GLN A 407 3.50 -3.29 -18.19
CA GLN A 407 4.91 -3.24 -18.60
C GLN A 407 5.79 -3.15 -17.36
N ALA A 408 7.02 -3.66 -17.44
CA ALA A 408 7.99 -3.46 -16.38
C ALA A 408 8.26 -1.96 -16.19
N SER A 409 8.65 -1.57 -14.99
CA SER A 409 9.09 -0.21 -14.74
C SER A 409 10.23 0.16 -15.71
N ARG A 410 10.13 1.33 -16.36
CA ARG A 410 11.20 1.83 -17.25
C ARG A 410 12.57 1.85 -16.56
N PHE A 411 12.60 2.05 -15.24
CA PHE A 411 13.84 2.06 -14.48
C PHE A 411 14.56 0.72 -14.47
N LEU A 412 13.85 -0.37 -14.71
CA LEU A 412 14.46 -1.70 -14.89
C LEU A 412 14.92 -1.95 -16.33
N GLU A 413 14.17 -1.42 -17.32
CA GLU A 413 14.45 -1.65 -18.73
C GLU A 413 15.55 -0.74 -19.27
N GLU A 414 15.61 0.54 -18.86
CA GLU A 414 16.54 1.56 -19.37
C GLU A 414 18.03 1.22 -19.22
N SER A 415 18.37 0.24 -18.39
CA SER A 415 19.74 0.12 -17.91
C SER A 415 20.29 -1.29 -17.86
N ASP A 416 19.72 -2.25 -18.59
CA ASP A 416 20.11 -3.67 -18.51
C ASP A 416 20.10 -4.20 -17.06
N ILE A 417 19.25 -3.61 -16.18
CA ILE A 417 19.24 -3.96 -14.76
C ILE A 417 18.88 -5.42 -14.57
N LEU A 418 17.85 -5.89 -15.30
CA LEU A 418 17.36 -7.26 -15.18
C LEU A 418 18.40 -8.28 -15.64
N ASP A 419 19.18 -7.96 -16.65
CA ASP A 419 20.16 -8.89 -17.21
C ASP A 419 21.45 -9.00 -16.39
N LYS A 420 21.84 -7.91 -15.69
CA LYS A 420 23.18 -7.81 -15.08
C LYS A 420 23.18 -7.70 -13.56
N TYR A 421 22.10 -7.18 -12.97
CA TYR A 421 22.07 -6.77 -11.55
C TYR A 421 20.97 -7.44 -10.74
N ALA A 422 20.11 -8.24 -11.38
CA ALA A 422 19.07 -9.01 -10.71
C ALA A 422 19.03 -10.45 -11.25
N ALA A 423 18.70 -11.40 -10.39
CA ALA A 423 18.34 -12.74 -10.81
C ALA A 423 16.83 -12.76 -11.13
N THR A 424 16.45 -13.33 -12.28
CA THR A 424 15.04 -13.52 -12.62
C THR A 424 14.58 -14.89 -12.14
N GLU A 425 13.61 -14.92 -11.23
CA GLU A 425 12.93 -16.15 -10.82
C GLU A 425 11.62 -16.31 -11.60
N GLY A 426 11.32 -17.52 -12.03
CA GLY A 426 10.00 -17.89 -12.57
C GLY A 426 9.00 -18.12 -11.44
N ASP A 427 7.73 -17.75 -11.64
CA ASP A 427 6.68 -18.16 -10.72
C ASP A 427 6.47 -19.68 -10.81
N GLU A 428 6.78 -20.43 -9.76
CA GLU A 428 6.63 -21.88 -9.73
C GLU A 428 5.18 -22.32 -9.99
N ALA A 429 4.19 -21.47 -9.64
CA ALA A 429 2.79 -21.74 -9.91
C ALA A 429 2.46 -21.76 -11.41
N ASP A 430 3.18 -20.99 -12.24
CA ASP A 430 3.03 -20.98 -13.71
C ASP A 430 3.61 -22.25 -14.35
N SER A 431 4.65 -22.87 -13.74
CA SER A 431 5.30 -24.08 -14.26
C SER A 431 4.43 -25.35 -14.10
N LEU A 432 3.39 -25.28 -13.27
CA LEU A 432 2.45 -26.39 -13.01
C LEU A 432 1.24 -26.45 -13.95
N GLY A 433 1.25 -25.66 -15.02
CA GLY A 433 0.37 -25.84 -16.17
C GLY A 433 -0.76 -24.84 -16.30
N MET A 434 -0.84 -24.25 -17.49
CA MET A 434 -2.03 -23.60 -18.08
C MET A 434 -3.22 -24.57 -18.23
N ALA A 435 -3.60 -25.29 -17.19
CA ALA A 435 -4.76 -26.18 -17.19
C ALA A 435 -5.63 -25.90 -15.97
N GLY A 436 -6.61 -25.07 -16.17
CA GLY A 436 -7.89 -25.11 -15.49
C GLY A 436 -7.92 -24.99 -13.98
N SER A 437 -8.53 -23.89 -13.56
CA SER A 437 -9.17 -23.65 -12.26
C SER A 437 -8.29 -23.20 -11.08
N ASN A 438 -8.65 -22.06 -10.56
CA ASN A 438 -8.27 -21.37 -9.30
C ASN A 438 -8.17 -22.24 -8.01
N ARG A 439 -8.39 -23.56 -8.08
CA ARG A 439 -8.51 -24.41 -6.89
C ARG A 439 -7.23 -25.18 -6.49
N ARG A 440 -6.18 -25.19 -7.31
CA ARG A 440 -4.96 -25.97 -6.99
C ARG A 440 -3.85 -25.13 -6.35
N GLY A 441 -3.71 -23.87 -6.71
CA GLY A 441 -2.79 -22.93 -6.05
C GLY A 441 -3.18 -22.72 -4.58
N ASP A 442 -4.47 -22.44 -4.35
CA ASP A 442 -5.02 -22.27 -3.00
C ASP A 442 -4.74 -23.49 -2.09
N LYS A 443 -4.89 -24.74 -2.60
CA LYS A 443 -4.66 -25.93 -1.79
C LYS A 443 -3.20 -26.15 -1.39
N LYS A 444 -2.23 -25.79 -2.26
CA LYS A 444 -0.81 -25.93 -1.94
C LYS A 444 -0.39 -24.84 -0.93
N PHE A 445 -0.87 -23.64 -1.14
CA PHE A 445 -0.66 -22.50 -0.25
C PHE A 445 -1.22 -22.76 1.15
N TRP A 446 -2.48 -23.19 1.26
CA TRP A 446 -3.11 -23.52 2.55
C TRP A 446 -2.46 -24.72 3.23
N LYS A 447 -1.96 -25.70 2.47
CA LYS A 447 -1.22 -26.81 3.04
C LYS A 447 0.12 -26.36 3.65
N ILE A 448 0.81 -25.41 3.03
CA ILE A 448 2.02 -24.81 3.61
C ILE A 448 1.66 -24.14 4.94
N ILE A 449 0.57 -23.36 5.00
CA ILE A 449 0.13 -22.70 6.24
C ILE A 449 -0.31 -23.70 7.31
N GLU A 450 -1.08 -24.73 6.96
CA GLU A 450 -1.49 -25.82 7.86
C GLU A 450 -0.26 -26.55 8.46
N ASP A 451 0.79 -26.76 7.67
CA ASP A 451 2.05 -27.36 8.13
C ASP A 451 2.80 -26.43 9.14
N PHE A 452 2.51 -25.12 9.12
CA PHE A 452 3.08 -24.11 10.04
C PHE A 452 2.24 -23.83 11.30
N GLU A 453 0.93 -24.13 11.33
CA GLU A 453 0.08 -23.94 12.53
C GLU A 453 0.52 -24.80 13.74
N GLY A 454 1.46 -25.71 13.56
CA GLY A 454 2.07 -26.52 14.64
C GLY A 454 3.28 -25.87 15.32
N ILE A 455 3.71 -24.68 14.90
CA ILE A 455 4.82 -23.94 15.48
C ILE A 455 4.21 -22.79 16.30
N ASP A 456 4.42 -22.81 17.62
CA ASP A 456 3.98 -21.73 18.52
C ASP A 456 4.48 -20.37 17.99
N LEU A 457 3.52 -19.51 17.61
CA LEU A 457 3.72 -18.14 17.14
C LEU A 457 3.97 -17.19 18.32
#